data_aa53b262992a9ae35c5dae593543646d
#
_entry.id   aa53b262992a9ae35c5dae593543646d
#
_cell.length_a   1.000
_cell.length_b   1.000
_cell.length_c   1.000
_cell.angle_alpha   90.00
_cell.angle_beta   90.00
_cell.angle_gamma   90.00
#
_symmetry.space_group_name_H-M   'P 1'
#
loop_
_entity.id
_entity.type
_entity.pdbx_description
1 polymer ?
#
loop_
_entity_poly.entity_id
_entity_poly.type
_entity_poly.pdbx_seq_one_letter_code
_entity_poly.pdbx_strand_id
1 'polypeptide(L)'
;MGLENRLDNAIGSLSGGQRQALTLLMASWLKPELLLLDEHTAALDPKSADQVIRLTHEIIQRDKLTTLMVTHSMQQAVHLGDRIVMMHRGQVLHDLQGAERARVRPEDLLKRFDEVRRREQLDATVAEMLQRNYI
;
A
#
# COMPACT_ATOMS: atom_id res chain seq x y z
N MET A 1 -7.70 14.36 -14.07
CA MET A 1 -7.05 13.26 -14.82
C MET A 1 -7.42 13.23 -16.31
N GLY A 2 -8.27 14.12 -16.79
CA GLY A 2 -8.68 14.25 -18.17
C GLY A 2 -9.60 13.13 -18.68
N LEU A 3 -10.22 12.37 -17.77
CA LEU A 3 -11.20 11.34 -18.12
C LEU A 3 -12.49 11.93 -18.66
N GLU A 4 -12.85 13.14 -18.22
CA GLU A 4 -14.02 13.90 -18.65
C GLU A 4 -14.03 14.16 -20.16
N ASN A 5 -12.86 14.21 -20.80
CA ASN A 5 -12.70 14.41 -22.24
C ASN A 5 -12.53 13.10 -23.02
N ARG A 6 -12.72 11.96 -22.38
CA ARG A 6 -12.44 10.63 -22.90
C ARG A 6 -13.62 9.65 -22.81
N LEU A 7 -14.84 10.17 -22.62
CA LEU A 7 -16.05 9.36 -22.39
C LEU A 7 -16.37 8.44 -23.57
N ASP A 8 -16.08 8.87 -24.78
CA ASP A 8 -16.32 8.09 -26.01
C ASP A 8 -15.12 7.23 -26.44
N ASN A 9 -14.05 7.25 -25.65
CA ASN A 9 -12.86 6.51 -26.00
C ASN A 9 -12.92 5.06 -25.49
N ALA A 10 -12.39 4.12 -26.28
CA ALA A 10 -12.23 2.74 -25.81
C ALA A 10 -11.28 2.69 -24.60
N ILE A 11 -11.59 1.87 -23.59
CA ILE A 11 -10.80 1.73 -22.37
C ILE A 11 -9.32 1.40 -22.66
N GLY A 12 -9.06 0.64 -23.73
CA GLY A 12 -7.71 0.29 -24.16
C GLY A 12 -6.85 1.50 -24.58
N SER A 13 -7.47 2.63 -24.96
CA SER A 13 -6.77 3.86 -25.35
C SER A 13 -6.41 4.77 -24.16
N LEU A 14 -6.86 4.45 -22.95
CA LEU A 14 -6.56 5.19 -21.74
C LEU A 14 -5.14 4.88 -21.26
N SER A 15 -4.48 5.87 -20.64
CA SER A 15 -3.21 5.64 -19.94
C SER A 15 -3.40 4.71 -18.72
N GLY A 16 -2.30 4.13 -18.21
CA GLY A 16 -2.34 3.29 -17.01
C GLY A 16 -3.02 3.99 -15.82
N GLY A 17 -2.63 5.23 -15.54
CA GLY A 17 -3.24 6.03 -14.47
C GLY A 17 -4.72 6.33 -14.70
N GLN A 18 -5.12 6.59 -15.95
CA GLN A 18 -6.53 6.82 -16.30
C GLN A 18 -7.37 5.55 -16.12
N ARG A 19 -6.86 4.38 -16.55
CA ARG A 19 -7.53 3.10 -16.31
C ARG A 19 -7.68 2.82 -14.82
N GLN A 20 -6.63 3.06 -14.03
CA GLN A 20 -6.66 2.85 -12.59
C GLN A 20 -7.67 3.77 -11.90
N ALA A 21 -7.72 5.05 -12.29
CA ALA A 21 -8.71 6.00 -11.78
C ALA A 21 -10.15 5.58 -12.13
N LEU A 22 -10.38 5.10 -13.35
CA LEU A 22 -11.67 4.58 -13.76
C LEU A 22 -12.07 3.36 -12.95
N THR A 23 -11.16 2.40 -12.75
CA THR A 23 -11.39 1.21 -11.92
C THR A 23 -11.76 1.59 -10.48
N LEU A 24 -11.04 2.54 -9.90
CA LEU A 24 -11.33 3.05 -8.56
C LEU A 24 -12.72 3.71 -8.46
N LEU A 25 -13.07 4.55 -9.44
CA LEU A 25 -14.40 5.17 -9.52
C LEU A 25 -15.50 4.11 -9.63
N MET A 26 -15.31 3.08 -10.46
CA MET A 26 -16.26 1.98 -10.59
C MET A 26 -16.41 1.19 -9.28
N ALA A 27 -15.30 0.87 -8.61
CA ALA A 27 -15.30 0.13 -7.34
C ALA A 27 -15.98 0.91 -6.20
N SER A 28 -15.89 2.24 -6.22
CA SER A 28 -16.46 3.11 -5.19
C SER A 28 -17.87 3.65 -5.53
N TRP A 29 -18.36 3.43 -6.74
CA TRP A 29 -19.61 4.03 -7.25
C TRP A 29 -20.82 3.77 -6.37
N LEU A 30 -20.98 2.52 -5.91
CA LEU A 30 -22.11 2.10 -5.06
C LEU A 30 -21.83 2.27 -3.56
N LYS A 31 -20.79 3.01 -3.19
CA LYS A 31 -20.37 3.22 -1.79
C LYS A 31 -20.31 1.91 -1.00
N PRO A 32 -19.37 1.02 -1.33
CA PRO A 32 -19.24 -0.27 -0.65
C PRO A 32 -18.98 -0.08 0.84
N GLU A 33 -19.41 -1.03 1.67
CA GLU A 33 -19.11 -1.03 3.11
C GLU A 33 -17.61 -1.21 3.37
N LEU A 34 -16.91 -1.93 2.48
CA LEU A 34 -15.47 -2.17 2.53
C LEU A 34 -14.86 -2.05 1.13
N LEU A 35 -13.90 -1.15 0.98
CA LEU A 35 -13.08 -1.01 -0.23
C LEU A 35 -11.74 -1.70 -0.02
N LEU A 36 -11.40 -2.65 -0.89
CA LEU A 36 -10.12 -3.36 -0.89
C LEU A 36 -9.22 -2.83 -2.00
N LEU A 37 -8.02 -2.39 -1.65
CA LEU A 37 -7.02 -1.86 -2.59
C LEU A 37 -5.71 -2.63 -2.41
N ASP A 38 -5.30 -3.36 -3.44
CA ASP A 38 -4.07 -4.13 -3.43
C ASP A 38 -3.06 -3.53 -4.42
N GLU A 39 -2.03 -2.90 -3.88
CA GLU A 39 -0.93 -2.24 -4.62
C GLU A 39 -1.38 -1.45 -5.87
N HIS A 40 -2.53 -0.79 -5.78
CA HIS A 40 -3.27 -0.22 -6.91
C HIS A 40 -2.52 0.89 -7.69
N THR A 41 -1.32 1.27 -7.27
CA THR A 41 -0.46 2.25 -7.95
C THR A 41 0.92 1.72 -8.34
N ALA A 42 1.24 0.46 -8.05
CA ALA A 42 2.58 -0.09 -8.22
C ALA A 42 3.09 -0.10 -9.67
N ALA A 43 2.19 -0.28 -10.64
CA ALA A 43 2.52 -0.32 -12.07
C ALA A 43 2.46 1.05 -12.78
N LEU A 44 2.31 2.15 -12.03
CA LEU A 44 2.16 3.48 -12.57
C LEU A 44 3.47 4.28 -12.50
N ASP A 45 3.65 5.21 -13.43
CA ASP A 45 4.68 6.24 -13.30
C ASP A 45 4.40 7.13 -12.07
N PRO A 46 5.43 7.77 -11.48
CA PRO A 46 5.29 8.51 -10.23
C PRO A 46 4.20 9.59 -10.27
N LYS A 47 4.09 10.33 -11.38
CA LYS A 47 3.09 11.39 -11.53
C LYS A 47 1.67 10.83 -11.56
N SER A 48 1.44 9.75 -12.30
CA SER A 48 0.15 9.06 -12.35
C SER A 48 -0.20 8.42 -11.02
N ALA A 49 0.77 7.80 -10.34
CA ALA A 49 0.60 7.24 -9.01
C ALA A 49 0.11 8.29 -8.00
N ASP A 50 0.77 9.46 -7.94
CA ASP A 50 0.37 10.56 -7.07
C ASP A 50 -1.04 11.07 -7.35
N GLN A 51 -1.44 11.12 -8.63
CA GLN A 51 -2.80 11.53 -9.00
C GLN A 51 -3.84 10.51 -8.56
N VAL A 52 -3.56 9.21 -8.73
CA VAL A 52 -4.46 8.13 -8.31
C VAL A 52 -4.57 8.10 -6.78
N ILE A 53 -3.47 8.26 -6.05
CA ILE A 53 -3.46 8.33 -4.58
C ILE A 53 -4.31 9.49 -4.06
N ARG A 54 -4.17 10.68 -4.66
CA ARG A 54 -5.03 11.84 -4.29
C ARG A 54 -6.49 11.54 -4.53
N LEU A 55 -6.83 11.00 -5.69
CA LEU A 55 -8.21 10.61 -6.01
C LEU A 55 -8.75 9.55 -5.03
N THR A 56 -7.92 8.55 -4.68
CA THR A 56 -8.25 7.54 -3.68
C THR A 56 -8.61 8.18 -2.34
N HIS A 57 -7.76 9.08 -1.86
CA HIS A 57 -7.99 9.79 -0.60
C HIS A 57 -9.28 10.65 -0.65
N GLU A 58 -9.48 11.40 -1.73
CA GLU A 58 -10.69 12.22 -1.92
C GLU A 58 -11.97 11.39 -1.88
N ILE A 59 -11.99 10.23 -2.56
CA ILE A 59 -13.15 9.34 -2.59
C ILE A 59 -13.41 8.76 -1.20
N ILE A 60 -12.37 8.25 -0.53
CA ILE A 60 -12.48 7.66 0.82
C ILE A 60 -13.04 8.69 1.80
N GLN A 61 -12.53 9.91 1.79
CA GLN A 61 -12.96 10.98 2.69
C GLN A 61 -14.38 11.46 2.38
N ARG A 62 -14.69 11.68 1.10
CA ARG A 62 -16.01 12.13 0.67
C ARG A 62 -17.12 11.15 1.05
N ASP A 63 -16.89 9.87 0.80
CA ASP A 63 -17.91 8.82 0.96
C ASP A 63 -17.76 8.07 2.29
N LYS A 64 -16.76 8.43 3.12
CA LYS A 64 -16.44 7.82 4.43
C LYS A 64 -16.29 6.30 4.35
N LEU A 65 -15.59 5.83 3.32
CA LEU A 65 -15.43 4.40 3.06
C LEU A 65 -14.47 3.76 4.06
N THR A 66 -14.87 2.63 4.63
CA THR A 66 -13.93 1.74 5.30
C THR A 66 -13.03 1.12 4.24
N THR A 67 -11.72 1.29 4.38
CA THR A 67 -10.78 0.86 3.34
C THR A 67 -9.65 0.02 3.93
N LEU A 68 -9.37 -1.12 3.32
CA LEU A 68 -8.17 -1.90 3.54
C LEU A 68 -7.26 -1.77 2.33
N MET A 69 -6.08 -1.19 2.53
CA MET A 69 -5.10 -0.97 1.47
C MET A 69 -3.81 -1.74 1.75
N VAL A 70 -3.37 -2.52 0.78
CA VAL A 70 -2.05 -3.15 0.76
C VAL A 70 -1.12 -2.28 -0.06
N THR A 71 0.05 -1.95 0.49
CA THR A 71 1.09 -1.19 -0.19
C THR A 71 2.47 -1.53 0.34
N HIS A 72 3.48 -1.50 -0.51
CA HIS A 72 4.88 -1.55 -0.11
C HIS A 72 5.49 -0.15 0.12
N SER A 73 4.72 0.92 -0.12
CA SER A 73 5.16 2.30 0.10
C SER A 73 4.91 2.74 1.53
N MET A 74 5.99 2.90 2.31
CA MET A 74 5.93 3.41 3.68
C MET A 74 5.31 4.81 3.74
N GLN A 75 5.52 5.63 2.72
CA GLN A 75 4.91 6.96 2.60
C GLN A 75 3.40 6.86 2.47
N GLN A 76 2.89 6.00 1.58
CA GLN A 76 1.44 5.80 1.41
C GLN A 76 0.82 5.27 2.69
N ALA A 77 1.43 4.27 3.34
CA ALA A 77 0.95 3.72 4.60
C ALA A 77 0.81 4.79 5.69
N VAL A 78 1.81 5.67 5.82
CA VAL A 78 1.79 6.77 6.81
C VAL A 78 0.84 7.90 6.42
N HIS A 79 0.65 8.22 5.15
CA HIS A 79 -0.23 9.33 4.74
C HIS A 79 -1.72 8.98 4.73
N LEU A 80 -2.06 7.74 4.40
CA LEU A 80 -3.45 7.33 4.16
C LEU A 80 -4.04 6.50 5.29
N GLY A 81 -3.24 5.69 5.99
CA GLY A 81 -3.76 4.76 6.97
C GLY A 81 -4.00 5.39 8.35
N ASP A 82 -5.16 5.21 8.93
CA ASP A 82 -5.44 5.51 10.35
C ASP A 82 -4.90 4.39 11.27
N ARG A 83 -4.76 3.19 10.73
CA ARG A 83 -4.13 2.03 11.35
C ARG A 83 -3.16 1.41 10.35
N ILE A 84 -1.97 1.04 10.81
CA ILE A 84 -0.94 0.42 9.97
C ILE A 84 -0.61 -0.95 10.53
N VAL A 85 -0.86 -1.98 9.72
CA VAL A 85 -0.47 -3.36 10.04
C VAL A 85 0.72 -3.72 9.18
N MET A 86 1.87 -3.98 9.81
CA MET A 86 3.07 -4.44 9.14
C MET A 86 3.11 -5.96 9.15
N MET A 87 3.21 -6.56 7.99
CA MET A 87 3.22 -8.02 7.82
C MET A 87 4.53 -8.50 7.19
N HIS A 88 4.97 -9.67 7.59
CA HIS A 88 6.11 -10.35 6.99
C HIS A 88 5.92 -11.87 7.09
N ARG A 89 6.11 -12.59 5.99
CA ARG A 89 5.95 -14.06 5.90
C ARG A 89 4.65 -14.58 6.52
N GLY A 90 3.54 -13.89 6.24
CA GLY A 90 2.22 -14.28 6.73
C GLY A 90 1.95 -13.98 8.22
N GLN A 91 2.86 -13.30 8.90
CA GLN A 91 2.71 -12.91 10.31
C GLN A 91 2.58 -11.40 10.46
N VAL A 92 1.79 -10.97 11.44
CA VAL A 92 1.72 -9.56 11.84
C VAL A 92 2.92 -9.25 12.74
N LEU A 93 3.77 -8.33 12.31
CA LEU A 93 4.92 -7.87 13.08
C LEU A 93 4.58 -6.68 13.99
N HIS A 94 3.85 -5.72 13.44
CA HIS A 94 3.43 -4.52 14.15
C HIS A 94 2.00 -4.16 13.77
N ASP A 95 1.25 -3.67 14.73
CA ASP A 95 -0.11 -3.14 14.57
C ASP A 95 -0.15 -1.76 15.26
N LEU A 96 -0.08 -0.71 14.45
CA LEU A 96 0.09 0.65 14.90
C LEU A 96 -1.24 1.40 14.76
N GLN A 97 -1.75 1.90 15.89
CA GLN A 97 -2.99 2.68 15.93
C GLN A 97 -2.93 3.80 16.97
N GLY A 98 -3.86 4.73 16.92
CA GLY A 98 -3.99 5.83 17.87
C GLY A 98 -2.72 6.69 17.98
N ALA A 99 -2.25 6.93 19.21
CA ALA A 99 -1.12 7.81 19.49
C ALA A 99 0.21 7.30 18.91
N GLU A 100 0.42 5.99 18.87
CA GLU A 100 1.62 5.41 18.27
C GLU A 100 1.63 5.67 16.76
N ARG A 101 0.50 5.38 16.09
CA ARG A 101 0.35 5.62 14.65
C ARG A 101 0.56 7.10 14.30
N ALA A 102 0.05 8.03 15.10
CA ALA A 102 0.16 9.48 14.85
C ALA A 102 1.61 9.99 14.88
N ARG A 103 2.53 9.29 15.54
CA ARG A 103 3.95 9.68 15.68
C ARG A 103 4.86 9.00 14.68
N VAL A 104 4.39 7.92 14.02
CA VAL A 104 5.20 7.12 13.11
C VAL A 104 5.47 7.90 11.82
N ARG A 105 6.73 7.85 11.38
CA ARG A 105 7.19 8.38 10.10
C ARG A 105 7.56 7.23 9.15
N PRO A 106 7.62 7.48 7.84
CA PRO A 106 8.03 6.44 6.87
C PRO A 106 9.37 5.79 7.21
N GLU A 107 10.33 6.57 7.70
CA GLU A 107 11.67 6.09 8.09
C GLU A 107 11.62 5.13 9.29
N ASP A 108 10.68 5.30 10.19
CA ASP A 108 10.50 4.44 11.36
C ASP A 108 9.98 3.06 10.93
N LEU A 109 9.04 3.02 9.99
CA LEU A 109 8.55 1.77 9.41
C LEU A 109 9.66 1.03 8.67
N LEU A 110 10.47 1.76 7.88
CA LEU A 110 11.61 1.17 7.17
C LEU A 110 12.62 0.54 8.13
N LYS A 111 12.99 1.24 9.20
CA LYS A 111 13.91 0.73 10.23
C LYS A 111 13.36 -0.56 10.87
N ARG A 112 12.09 -0.59 11.26
CA ARG A 112 11.44 -1.79 11.83
C ARG A 112 11.51 -2.97 10.86
N PHE A 113 11.31 -2.72 9.57
CA PHE A 113 11.39 -3.76 8.55
C PHE A 113 12.83 -4.28 8.36
N ASP A 114 13.81 -3.38 8.34
CA ASP A 114 15.24 -3.73 8.21
C ASP A 114 15.74 -4.52 9.42
N GLU A 115 15.28 -4.22 10.63
CA GLU A 115 15.62 -4.98 11.83
C GLU A 115 15.15 -6.44 11.73
N VAL A 116 13.94 -6.68 11.21
CA VAL A 116 13.42 -8.03 11.00
C VAL A 116 14.26 -8.77 9.98
N ARG A 117 14.57 -8.16 8.83
CA ARG A 117 15.42 -8.76 7.80
C ARG A 117 16.82 -9.09 8.31
N ARG A 118 17.43 -8.24 9.13
CA ARG A 118 18.75 -8.49 9.74
C ARG A 118 18.72 -9.69 10.67
N ARG A 119 17.70 -9.82 11.51
CA ARG A 119 17.55 -10.98 12.40
C ARG A 119 17.44 -12.27 11.60
N GLU A 120 16.63 -12.31 10.56
CA GLU A 120 16.48 -13.49 9.71
C GLU A 120 17.78 -13.87 9.00
N GLN A 121 18.57 -12.89 8.53
CA GLN A 121 19.87 -13.16 7.91
C GLN A 121 20.85 -13.76 8.91
N LEU A 122 20.87 -13.27 10.15
CA LEU A 122 21.70 -13.82 11.21
C LEU A 122 21.28 -15.26 11.56
N ASP A 123 19.98 -15.52 11.71
CA ASP A 123 19.48 -16.86 12.01
C ASP A 123 19.79 -17.86 10.88
N ALA A 124 19.66 -17.46 9.62
CA ALA A 124 20.02 -18.28 8.48
C ALA A 124 21.53 -18.58 8.45
N THR A 125 22.38 -17.60 8.73
CA THR A 125 23.84 -17.77 8.77
C THR A 125 24.26 -18.70 9.91
N VAL A 126 23.66 -18.55 11.10
CA VAL A 126 23.90 -19.43 12.25
C VAL A 126 23.47 -20.87 11.93
N ALA A 127 22.31 -21.06 11.33
CA ALA A 127 21.83 -22.39 10.93
C ALA A 127 22.77 -23.06 9.91
N GLU A 128 23.28 -22.28 8.94
CA GLU A 128 24.24 -22.78 7.94
C GLU A 128 25.60 -23.16 8.56
N MET A 129 26.09 -22.36 9.52
CA MET A 129 27.32 -22.67 10.27
C MET A 129 27.18 -23.93 11.13
N LEU A 130 26.03 -24.13 11.76
CA LEU A 130 25.75 -25.32 12.56
C LEU A 130 25.70 -26.59 11.70
N GLN A 131 25.05 -26.50 10.52
CA GLN A 131 25.04 -27.62 9.57
C GLN A 131 26.43 -28.00 9.07
N ARG A 132 27.32 -27.03 8.82
CA ARG A 132 28.69 -27.29 8.38
C ARG A 132 29.59 -27.93 9.47
N ASN A 133 29.31 -27.69 10.72
CA ASN A 133 30.16 -28.14 11.83
C ASN A 133 29.72 -29.49 12.45
N TYR A 134 28.55 -30.03 12.04
CA TYR A 134 27.98 -31.26 12.60
C TYR A 134 27.70 -32.36 11.54
N ILE A 135 28.19 -32.19 10.31
CA ILE A 135 28.30 -33.23 9.27
C ILE A 135 29.74 -33.33 8.85
#